data_46649b6fcfba88cf71094b7646a0a024
#
_entry.id   46649b6fcfba88cf71094b7646a0a024
#
_cell.length_a   1.000
_cell.length_b   1.000
_cell.length_c   1.000
_cell.angle_alpha   90.00
_cell.angle_beta   90.00
_cell.angle_gamma   90.00
#
_symmetry.space_group_name_H-M   'P 1'
#
loop_
_entity.id
_entity.type
_entity.pdbx_description
1 polymer ?
#
loop_
_entity_poly.entity_id
_entity_poly.type
_entity_poly.pdbx_seq_one_letter_code
_entity_poly.pdbx_strand_id
1 'polypeptide(L)'
;MSPTRIDKVTITPVAFRDPALLNAVGVHQPFAIRSVIEVHTNDGLTGLGESYGDLGHLGQLRLVADSLIGVDVFALNQMFSLATLALGGVVGRDSHGLTGQISQAGTVLRAYSAFEVACLDVQGKLLGRPVVDLLGGAVRPAVPFSAYLFYKWASHPGGEPDAYGEALDPVAIVEQARWMLSKFGFTAIKLKGGVLTPRQEVDTILALRDAFPAVPLRLDPNAAWTVATSIKVGQELDGVLEYLEDPTSGLSAMADVARQVAMPLATNMCVVGFEDVPAAIEQRSVGVILSDHHYWGGLRRV
;
A
#
# COMPACT_ATOMS: atom_id res chain seq x y z
N MET A 1 -22.48 5.03 -31.15
CA MET A 1 -22.17 3.72 -30.56
C MET A 1 -23.06 3.54 -29.34
N SER A 2 -23.58 2.33 -29.13
CA SER A 2 -24.30 2.05 -27.86
C SER A 2 -23.30 2.13 -26.70
N PRO A 3 -23.73 2.56 -25.50
CA PRO A 3 -22.83 2.64 -24.36
C PRO A 3 -22.35 1.23 -23.94
N THR A 4 -21.07 1.10 -23.63
CA THR A 4 -20.49 -0.11 -23.05
C THR A 4 -20.83 -0.17 -21.57
N ARG A 5 -21.72 -1.11 -21.20
CA ARG A 5 -22.29 -1.23 -19.87
C ARG A 5 -21.78 -2.46 -19.16
N ILE A 6 -21.67 -2.37 -17.84
CA ILE A 6 -21.38 -3.50 -16.96
C ILE A 6 -22.57 -4.47 -17.02
N ASP A 7 -22.34 -5.67 -17.52
CA ASP A 7 -23.33 -6.74 -17.61
C ASP A 7 -23.25 -7.68 -16.40
N LYS A 8 -22.02 -7.94 -15.95
CA LYS A 8 -21.75 -8.83 -14.83
C LYS A 8 -20.46 -8.41 -14.12
N VAL A 9 -20.39 -8.62 -12.81
CA VAL A 9 -19.16 -8.57 -12.04
C VAL A 9 -18.90 -9.93 -11.40
N THR A 10 -17.68 -10.45 -11.55
CA THR A 10 -17.22 -11.65 -10.87
C THR A 10 -16.16 -11.24 -9.86
N ILE A 11 -16.25 -11.72 -8.61
CA ILE A 11 -15.26 -11.50 -7.57
C ILE A 11 -14.77 -12.86 -7.10
N THR A 12 -13.51 -13.15 -7.38
CA THR A 12 -12.88 -14.43 -7.08
C THR A 12 -11.83 -14.24 -5.99
N PRO A 13 -12.10 -14.69 -4.75
CA PRO A 13 -11.06 -14.74 -3.72
C PRO A 13 -9.98 -15.75 -4.11
N VAL A 14 -8.72 -15.34 -4.03
CA VAL A 14 -7.57 -16.20 -4.28
C VAL A 14 -6.63 -16.16 -3.08
N ALA A 15 -5.98 -17.26 -2.79
CA ALA A 15 -4.98 -17.38 -1.74
C ALA A 15 -3.66 -17.84 -2.35
N PHE A 16 -2.57 -17.18 -1.98
CA PHE A 16 -1.22 -17.59 -2.36
C PHE A 16 -0.32 -17.61 -1.13
N ARG A 17 0.71 -18.45 -1.16
CA ARG A 17 1.63 -18.57 -0.04
C ARG A 17 2.32 -17.24 0.22
N ASP A 18 2.37 -16.86 1.49
CA ASP A 18 3.06 -15.68 1.99
C ASP A 18 4.19 -16.13 2.92
N PRO A 19 5.41 -15.61 2.77
CA PRO A 19 6.49 -15.90 3.70
C PRO A 19 6.16 -15.47 5.13
N ALA A 20 6.87 -16.03 6.12
CA ALA A 20 6.69 -15.68 7.52
C ALA A 20 7.29 -14.30 7.86
N LEU A 21 6.84 -13.26 7.14
CA LEU A 21 7.27 -11.87 7.31
C LEU A 21 6.75 -11.32 8.63
N LEU A 22 7.56 -10.47 9.27
CA LEU A 22 7.21 -9.81 10.51
C LEU A 22 6.89 -8.33 10.26
N ASN A 23 5.90 -7.82 10.97
CA ASN A 23 5.53 -6.41 11.00
C ASN A 23 5.15 -5.99 12.42
N ALA A 24 4.72 -4.74 12.61
CA ALA A 24 4.37 -4.19 13.92
C ALA A 24 3.24 -4.93 14.65
N VAL A 25 2.41 -5.72 13.95
CA VAL A 25 1.31 -6.50 14.54
C VAL A 25 1.59 -8.00 14.61
N GLY A 26 2.78 -8.42 14.22
CA GLY A 26 3.22 -9.82 14.34
C GLY A 26 3.61 -10.44 13.00
N VAL A 27 3.52 -11.78 12.91
CA VAL A 27 3.85 -12.54 11.70
C VAL A 27 2.67 -12.53 10.71
N HIS A 28 2.99 -12.41 9.43
CA HIS A 28 2.00 -12.58 8.36
C HIS A 28 1.34 -13.96 8.43
N GLN A 29 0.12 -14.05 7.93
CA GLN A 29 -0.55 -15.35 7.79
C GLN A 29 0.15 -16.19 6.71
N PRO A 30 0.06 -17.54 6.79
CA PRO A 30 0.68 -18.42 5.80
C PRO A 30 0.18 -18.23 4.36
N PHE A 31 -0.98 -17.60 4.22
CA PHE A 31 -1.57 -17.25 2.93
C PHE A 31 -2.04 -15.81 2.93
N ALA A 32 -1.60 -15.05 1.94
CA ALA A 32 -2.19 -13.77 1.59
C ALA A 32 -3.46 -14.01 0.78
N ILE A 33 -4.56 -13.37 1.17
CA ILE A 33 -5.86 -13.49 0.50
C ILE A 33 -6.12 -12.21 -0.28
N ARG A 34 -6.36 -12.34 -1.58
CA ARG A 34 -6.71 -11.25 -2.48
C ARG A 34 -8.03 -11.56 -3.19
N SER A 35 -8.69 -10.53 -3.70
CA SER A 35 -9.89 -10.65 -4.53
C SER A 35 -9.57 -10.17 -5.94
N VAL A 36 -9.68 -11.04 -6.91
CA VAL A 36 -9.65 -10.65 -8.33
C VAL A 36 -11.06 -10.21 -8.72
N ILE A 37 -11.18 -9.03 -9.29
CA ILE A 37 -12.43 -8.44 -9.76
C ILE A 37 -12.42 -8.45 -11.28
N GLU A 38 -13.44 -9.07 -11.88
CA GLU A 38 -13.68 -9.08 -13.32
C GLU A 38 -14.96 -8.30 -13.61
N VAL A 39 -14.84 -7.20 -14.31
CA VAL A 39 -15.97 -6.42 -14.84
C VAL A 39 -16.22 -6.85 -16.26
N HIS A 40 -17.33 -7.57 -16.50
CA HIS A 40 -17.75 -8.01 -17.82
C HIS A 40 -18.75 -7.03 -18.41
N THR A 41 -18.63 -6.76 -19.70
CA THR A 41 -19.47 -5.78 -20.40
C THR A 41 -20.40 -6.42 -21.42
N ASN A 42 -21.47 -5.71 -21.77
CA ASN A 42 -22.48 -6.13 -22.75
C ASN A 42 -21.95 -6.30 -24.17
N ASP A 43 -20.76 -5.83 -24.46
CA ASP A 43 -20.04 -6.00 -25.74
C ASP A 43 -18.91 -7.03 -25.68
N GLY A 44 -18.82 -7.80 -24.58
CA GLY A 44 -17.93 -8.95 -24.42
C GLY A 44 -16.52 -8.62 -23.93
N LEU A 45 -16.24 -7.37 -23.55
CA LEU A 45 -14.95 -7.03 -22.92
C LEU A 45 -14.96 -7.42 -21.43
N THR A 46 -13.77 -7.71 -20.91
CA THR A 46 -13.54 -7.94 -19.49
C THR A 46 -12.40 -7.06 -19.00
N GLY A 47 -12.65 -6.29 -17.94
CA GLY A 47 -11.64 -5.53 -17.24
C GLY A 47 -11.29 -6.16 -15.90
N LEU A 48 -10.03 -6.01 -15.49
CA LEU A 48 -9.47 -6.62 -14.30
C LEU A 48 -9.14 -5.57 -13.24
N GLY A 49 -9.52 -5.88 -12.02
CA GLY A 49 -9.13 -5.16 -10.80
C GLY A 49 -8.71 -6.12 -9.71
N GLU A 50 -8.12 -5.59 -8.66
CA GLU A 50 -7.69 -6.38 -7.51
C GLU A 50 -7.95 -5.61 -6.22
N SER A 51 -8.25 -6.35 -5.14
CA SER A 51 -8.39 -5.80 -3.80
C SER A 51 -8.03 -6.84 -2.74
N TYR A 52 -8.11 -6.45 -1.46
CA TYR A 52 -7.98 -7.38 -0.34
C TYR A 52 -9.10 -8.41 -0.35
N GLY A 53 -8.81 -9.60 0.21
CA GLY A 53 -9.71 -10.74 0.18
C GLY A 53 -10.30 -11.15 1.53
N ASP A 54 -10.09 -10.35 2.59
CA ASP A 54 -10.70 -10.62 3.89
C ASP A 54 -12.24 -10.58 3.82
N LEU A 55 -12.89 -11.37 4.67
CA LEU A 55 -14.36 -11.57 4.58
C LEU A 55 -15.16 -10.28 4.71
N GLY A 56 -14.71 -9.35 5.56
CA GLY A 56 -15.40 -8.05 5.74
C GLY A 56 -15.35 -7.22 4.46
N HIS A 57 -14.16 -7.07 3.90
CA HIS A 57 -13.96 -6.32 2.66
C HIS A 57 -14.60 -7.00 1.46
N LEU A 58 -14.55 -8.33 1.37
CA LEU A 58 -15.24 -9.10 0.33
C LEU A 58 -16.76 -8.85 0.36
N GLY A 59 -17.36 -8.75 1.53
CA GLY A 59 -18.76 -8.34 1.68
C GLY A 59 -19.04 -6.95 1.11
N GLN A 60 -18.16 -5.98 1.37
CA GLN A 60 -18.25 -4.62 0.82
C GLN A 60 -18.13 -4.61 -0.71
N LEU A 61 -17.16 -5.35 -1.25
CA LEU A 61 -16.98 -5.48 -2.70
C LEU A 61 -18.24 -6.03 -3.38
N ARG A 62 -18.90 -7.04 -2.79
CA ARG A 62 -20.14 -7.60 -3.34
C ARG A 62 -21.29 -6.59 -3.38
N LEU A 63 -21.47 -5.83 -2.30
CA LEU A 63 -22.49 -4.78 -2.26
C LEU A 63 -22.27 -3.72 -3.35
N VAL A 64 -21.02 -3.31 -3.55
CA VAL A 64 -20.67 -2.37 -4.63
C VAL A 64 -20.91 -3.03 -5.98
N ALA A 65 -20.44 -4.24 -6.22
CA ALA A 65 -20.61 -4.96 -7.49
C ALA A 65 -22.06 -5.01 -7.96
N ASP A 66 -22.97 -5.38 -7.05
CA ASP A 66 -24.42 -5.46 -7.35
C ASP A 66 -25.00 -4.10 -7.77
N SER A 67 -24.48 -3.01 -7.22
CA SER A 67 -24.93 -1.65 -7.53
C SER A 67 -24.46 -1.12 -8.89
N LEU A 68 -23.45 -1.76 -9.49
CA LEU A 68 -22.82 -1.30 -10.72
C LEU A 68 -23.39 -1.91 -12.00
N ILE A 69 -24.28 -2.92 -11.90
CA ILE A 69 -24.86 -3.57 -13.08
C ILE A 69 -25.68 -2.55 -13.91
N GLY A 70 -25.44 -2.54 -15.22
CA GLY A 70 -26.07 -1.62 -16.17
C GLY A 70 -25.41 -0.24 -16.28
N VAL A 71 -24.42 0.07 -15.44
CA VAL A 71 -23.69 1.35 -15.47
C VAL A 71 -22.72 1.37 -16.65
N ASP A 72 -22.59 2.51 -17.30
CA ASP A 72 -21.60 2.75 -18.36
C ASP A 72 -20.18 2.75 -17.74
N VAL A 73 -19.26 2.02 -18.33
CA VAL A 73 -17.87 1.90 -17.83
C VAL A 73 -17.12 3.24 -17.81
N PHE A 74 -17.57 4.25 -18.53
CA PHE A 74 -17.02 5.60 -18.48
C PHE A 74 -17.66 6.49 -17.41
N ALA A 75 -18.78 6.07 -16.80
CA ALA A 75 -19.51 6.86 -15.81
C ALA A 75 -18.91 6.70 -14.40
N LEU A 76 -17.58 6.85 -14.24
CA LEU A 76 -16.86 6.59 -12.99
C LEU A 76 -17.38 7.41 -11.79
N ASN A 77 -17.83 8.65 -12.02
CA ASN A 77 -18.43 9.46 -10.95
C ASN A 77 -19.79 8.89 -10.49
N GLN A 78 -20.60 8.38 -11.43
CA GLN A 78 -21.86 7.70 -11.08
C GLN A 78 -21.56 6.41 -10.29
N MET A 79 -20.56 5.63 -10.72
CA MET A 79 -20.13 4.43 -10.01
C MET A 79 -19.70 4.75 -8.57
N PHE A 80 -18.95 5.83 -8.36
CA PHE A 80 -18.56 6.28 -7.02
C PHE A 80 -19.78 6.64 -6.15
N SER A 81 -20.76 7.34 -6.73
CA SER A 81 -22.01 7.67 -6.02
C SER A 81 -22.81 6.42 -5.64
N LEU A 82 -22.89 5.43 -6.55
CA LEU A 82 -23.56 4.16 -6.29
C LEU A 82 -22.84 3.33 -5.21
N ALA A 83 -21.50 3.28 -5.25
CA ALA A 83 -20.70 2.64 -4.21
C ALA A 83 -20.93 3.31 -2.84
N THR A 84 -21.01 4.65 -2.82
CA THR A 84 -21.32 5.40 -1.60
C THR A 84 -22.70 5.04 -1.04
N LEU A 85 -23.70 4.91 -1.89
CA LEU A 85 -25.05 4.51 -1.49
C LEU A 85 -25.10 3.05 -1.02
N ALA A 86 -24.45 2.14 -1.75
CA ALA A 86 -24.41 0.71 -1.43
C ALA A 86 -23.73 0.42 -0.08
N LEU A 87 -22.75 1.23 0.30
CA LEU A 87 -22.00 1.11 1.56
C LEU A 87 -22.49 2.09 2.63
N GLY A 88 -23.65 2.72 2.46
CA GLY A 88 -24.21 3.68 3.42
C GLY A 88 -24.28 3.08 4.84
N GLY A 89 -23.60 3.71 5.81
CA GLY A 89 -23.53 3.26 7.20
C GLY A 89 -22.57 2.09 7.47
N VAL A 90 -21.89 1.54 6.46
CA VAL A 90 -20.88 0.49 6.64
C VAL A 90 -19.54 1.14 6.97
N VAL A 91 -18.94 0.72 8.09
CA VAL A 91 -17.58 1.10 8.47
C VAL A 91 -16.72 -0.16 8.48
N GLY A 92 -15.66 -0.13 7.67
CA GLY A 92 -14.72 -1.25 7.55
C GLY A 92 -13.70 -1.26 8.69
N ARG A 93 -12.85 -2.29 8.66
CA ARG A 93 -11.63 -2.36 9.44
C ARG A 93 -10.46 -2.52 8.49
N ASP A 94 -9.30 -2.05 8.91
CA ASP A 94 -8.07 -2.39 8.22
C ASP A 94 -7.74 -3.87 8.47
N SER A 95 -7.69 -4.66 7.41
CA SER A 95 -7.37 -6.08 7.47
C SER A 95 -5.96 -6.37 8.00
N HIS A 96 -5.05 -5.40 7.86
CA HIS A 96 -3.69 -5.51 8.39
C HIS A 96 -3.57 -5.10 9.87
N GLY A 97 -4.65 -4.60 10.48
CA GLY A 97 -4.71 -4.22 11.89
C GLY A 97 -3.87 -3.00 12.28
N LEU A 98 -3.29 -2.29 11.32
CA LEU A 98 -2.35 -1.20 11.57
C LEU A 98 -3.04 0.13 11.85
N THR A 99 -4.15 0.42 11.16
CA THR A 99 -4.92 1.65 11.32
C THR A 99 -6.22 1.47 12.09
N GLY A 100 -6.59 0.23 12.42
CA GLY A 100 -7.82 -0.09 13.13
C GLY A 100 -9.08 0.19 12.32
N GLN A 101 -10.05 0.91 12.90
CA GLN A 101 -11.28 1.30 12.22
C GLN A 101 -11.02 2.41 11.22
N ILE A 102 -11.50 2.25 9.98
CA ILE A 102 -11.45 3.29 8.95
C ILE A 102 -12.78 4.05 8.91
N SER A 103 -12.75 5.30 8.44
CA SER A 103 -13.96 6.09 8.24
C SER A 103 -14.88 5.45 7.19
N GLN A 104 -16.15 5.84 7.19
CA GLN A 104 -17.09 5.43 6.15
C GLN A 104 -16.60 5.86 4.76
N ALA A 105 -16.09 7.08 4.62
CA ALA A 105 -15.51 7.56 3.37
C ALA A 105 -14.33 6.69 2.92
N GLY A 106 -13.40 6.36 3.82
CA GLY A 106 -12.29 5.44 3.53
C GLY A 106 -12.76 4.04 3.14
N THR A 107 -13.85 3.53 3.75
CA THR A 107 -14.46 2.25 3.38
C THR A 107 -14.94 2.27 1.92
N VAL A 108 -15.64 3.34 1.52
CA VAL A 108 -16.11 3.52 0.14
C VAL A 108 -14.94 3.61 -0.83
N LEU A 109 -13.94 4.44 -0.55
CA LEU A 109 -12.77 4.61 -1.40
C LEU A 109 -12.04 3.29 -1.66
N ARG A 110 -11.80 2.51 -0.61
CA ARG A 110 -11.13 1.20 -0.70
C ARG A 110 -11.92 0.21 -1.55
N ALA A 111 -13.23 0.09 -1.34
CA ALA A 111 -14.05 -0.82 -2.13
C ALA A 111 -14.19 -0.36 -3.59
N TYR A 112 -14.39 0.94 -3.82
CA TYR A 112 -14.55 1.51 -5.15
C TYR A 112 -13.29 1.40 -6.02
N SER A 113 -12.09 1.54 -5.44
CA SER A 113 -10.82 1.59 -6.16
C SER A 113 -10.63 0.41 -7.13
N ALA A 114 -11.00 -0.79 -6.73
CA ALA A 114 -10.83 -1.99 -7.54
C ALA A 114 -11.73 -1.99 -8.79
N PHE A 115 -12.94 -1.46 -8.67
CA PHE A 115 -13.88 -1.33 -9.80
C PHE A 115 -13.47 -0.21 -10.75
N GLU A 116 -12.91 0.89 -10.21
CA GLU A 116 -12.35 1.96 -11.03
C GLU A 116 -11.21 1.44 -11.90
N VAL A 117 -10.28 0.69 -11.31
CA VAL A 117 -9.17 0.06 -12.04
C VAL A 117 -9.69 -0.90 -13.13
N ALA A 118 -10.67 -1.76 -12.80
CA ALA A 118 -11.27 -2.68 -13.76
C ALA A 118 -11.96 -1.94 -14.92
N CYS A 119 -12.65 -0.84 -14.64
CA CYS A 119 -13.29 -0.04 -15.69
C CYS A 119 -12.28 0.72 -16.54
N LEU A 120 -11.18 1.21 -15.98
CA LEU A 120 -10.08 1.79 -16.77
C LEU A 120 -9.43 0.75 -17.69
N ASP A 121 -9.31 -0.49 -17.25
CA ASP A 121 -8.82 -1.59 -18.09
C ASP A 121 -9.80 -1.87 -19.27
N VAL A 122 -11.12 -1.91 -19.02
CA VAL A 122 -12.13 -1.98 -20.10
C VAL A 122 -12.01 -0.81 -21.06
N GLN A 123 -11.92 0.42 -20.54
CA GLN A 123 -11.80 1.63 -21.36
C GLN A 123 -10.54 1.57 -22.23
N GLY A 124 -9.40 1.16 -21.68
CA GLY A 124 -8.16 0.96 -22.42
C GLY A 124 -8.31 -0.05 -23.56
N LYS A 125 -8.92 -1.22 -23.27
CA LYS A 125 -9.19 -2.26 -24.27
C LYS A 125 -10.13 -1.77 -25.36
N LEU A 126 -11.20 -1.08 -25.01
CA LEU A 126 -12.19 -0.52 -25.94
C LEU A 126 -11.55 0.52 -26.88
N LEU A 127 -10.65 1.34 -26.36
CA LEU A 127 -10.00 2.42 -27.11
C LEU A 127 -8.71 1.97 -27.82
N GLY A 128 -8.23 0.74 -27.56
CA GLY A 128 -6.94 0.26 -28.05
C GLY A 128 -5.76 1.06 -27.49
N ARG A 129 -5.87 1.55 -26.24
CA ARG A 129 -4.87 2.38 -25.56
C ARG A 129 -4.50 1.79 -24.21
N PRO A 130 -3.23 1.88 -23.77
CA PRO A 130 -2.88 1.54 -22.40
C PRO A 130 -3.53 2.52 -21.40
N VAL A 131 -3.81 2.05 -20.18
CA VAL A 131 -4.44 2.87 -19.15
C VAL A 131 -3.67 4.16 -18.85
N VAL A 132 -2.35 4.14 -18.96
CA VAL A 132 -1.52 5.34 -18.77
C VAL A 132 -1.89 6.48 -19.72
N ASP A 133 -2.34 6.18 -20.95
CA ASP A 133 -2.79 7.21 -21.90
C ASP A 133 -4.11 7.85 -21.45
N LEU A 134 -4.97 7.09 -20.76
CA LEU A 134 -6.22 7.60 -20.19
C LEU A 134 -5.98 8.52 -18.98
N LEU A 135 -4.80 8.40 -18.36
CA LEU A 135 -4.37 9.20 -17.22
C LEU A 135 -3.48 10.39 -17.61
N GLY A 136 -3.40 10.70 -18.90
CA GLY A 136 -2.65 11.86 -19.41
C GLY A 136 -1.32 11.52 -20.06
N GLY A 137 -0.96 10.25 -20.19
CA GLY A 137 0.24 9.76 -20.83
C GLY A 137 1.41 9.50 -19.88
N ALA A 138 2.39 8.74 -20.34
CA ALA A 138 3.54 8.35 -19.54
C ALA A 138 4.50 9.53 -19.32
N VAL A 139 4.76 9.89 -18.07
CA VAL A 139 5.79 10.87 -17.70
C VAL A 139 7.19 10.24 -17.69
N ARG A 140 7.25 8.92 -17.45
CA ARG A 140 8.49 8.14 -17.41
C ARG A 140 8.33 6.84 -18.20
N PRO A 141 9.37 6.39 -18.92
CA PRO A 141 9.32 5.12 -19.66
C PRO A 141 9.43 3.89 -18.74
N ALA A 142 9.97 4.07 -17.53
CA ALA A 142 10.13 3.04 -16.52
C ALA A 142 10.02 3.64 -15.12
N VAL A 143 9.51 2.83 -14.18
CA VAL A 143 9.38 3.19 -12.76
C VAL A 143 10.39 2.36 -11.96
N PRO A 144 11.33 2.99 -11.23
CA PRO A 144 12.24 2.27 -10.36
C PRO A 144 11.48 1.74 -9.14
N PHE A 145 11.78 0.50 -8.75
CA PHE A 145 11.20 -0.13 -7.57
C PHE A 145 12.23 -0.24 -6.44
N SER A 146 11.72 -0.32 -5.21
CA SER A 146 12.49 -0.52 -4.00
C SER A 146 12.48 -1.99 -3.58
N ALA A 147 13.62 -2.51 -3.15
CA ALA A 147 13.68 -3.77 -2.41
C ALA A 147 12.99 -3.56 -1.06
N TYR A 148 11.87 -4.24 -0.83
CA TYR A 148 11.13 -4.14 0.42
C TYR A 148 11.53 -5.28 1.34
N LEU A 149 12.39 -5.00 2.30
CA LEU A 149 12.97 -5.96 3.23
C LEU A 149 12.07 -6.10 4.46
N PHE A 150 11.98 -7.31 4.96
CA PHE A 150 11.28 -7.64 6.19
C PHE A 150 12.16 -8.48 7.10
N TYR A 151 12.08 -8.25 8.40
CA TYR A 151 12.45 -9.29 9.35
C TYR A 151 11.51 -10.47 9.12
N LYS A 152 12.03 -11.68 9.16
CA LYS A 152 11.22 -12.86 8.87
C LYS A 152 11.78 -14.12 9.52
N TRP A 153 10.90 -15.02 9.86
CA TRP A 153 11.28 -16.38 10.24
C TRP A 153 11.63 -17.22 9.00
N ALA A 154 12.36 -18.31 9.21
CA ALA A 154 12.67 -19.26 8.14
C ALA A 154 11.41 -19.86 7.51
N SER A 155 10.38 -20.11 8.33
CA SER A 155 9.09 -20.64 7.91
C SER A 155 7.99 -20.26 8.91
N HIS A 156 6.73 -20.43 8.52
CA HIS A 156 5.63 -20.48 9.48
C HIS A 156 5.74 -21.71 10.38
N PRO A 157 5.17 -21.70 11.62
CA PRO A 157 5.15 -22.86 12.49
C PRO A 157 4.55 -24.10 11.79
N GLY A 158 5.31 -25.19 11.76
CA GLY A 158 4.92 -26.43 11.08
C GLY A 158 5.04 -26.41 9.56
N GLY A 159 5.56 -25.35 8.96
CA GLY A 159 5.81 -25.25 7.51
C GLY A 159 7.25 -25.54 7.14
N GLU A 160 7.50 -25.71 5.84
CA GLU A 160 8.85 -25.82 5.29
C GLU A 160 9.48 -24.42 5.12
N PRO A 161 10.81 -24.30 5.29
CA PRO A 161 11.53 -23.06 4.99
C PRO A 161 11.32 -22.60 3.54
N ASP A 162 11.17 -21.30 3.35
CA ASP A 162 11.12 -20.71 2.02
C ASP A 162 12.53 -20.48 1.45
N ALA A 163 12.61 -20.10 0.17
CA ALA A 163 13.89 -19.88 -0.53
C ALA A 163 14.68 -18.67 0.00
N TYR A 164 14.10 -17.80 0.84
CA TYR A 164 14.76 -16.61 1.37
C TYR A 164 15.49 -16.86 2.69
N GLY A 165 15.14 -17.95 3.41
CA GLY A 165 15.71 -18.25 4.72
C GLY A 165 15.23 -17.30 5.83
N GLU A 166 15.86 -17.38 7.00
CA GLU A 166 15.60 -16.50 8.14
C GLU A 166 16.33 -15.16 7.98
N ALA A 167 15.71 -14.06 8.44
CA ALA A 167 16.35 -12.75 8.46
C ALA A 167 15.86 -11.96 9.71
N LEU A 168 16.56 -12.16 10.84
CA LEU A 168 16.23 -11.56 12.14
C LEU A 168 17.35 -10.68 12.71
N ASP A 169 18.45 -10.52 11.98
CA ASP A 169 19.61 -9.72 12.39
C ASP A 169 20.15 -8.89 11.20
N PRO A 170 21.04 -7.92 11.46
CA PRO A 170 21.58 -7.05 10.41
C PRO A 170 22.28 -7.79 9.27
N VAL A 171 22.99 -8.89 9.56
CA VAL A 171 23.72 -9.65 8.55
C VAL A 171 22.77 -10.32 7.58
N ALA A 172 21.74 -10.99 8.09
CA ALA A 172 20.74 -11.67 7.27
C ALA A 172 19.89 -10.67 6.44
N ILE A 173 19.57 -9.48 6.99
CA ILE A 173 18.88 -8.42 6.23
C ILE A 173 19.77 -7.87 5.12
N VAL A 174 21.06 -7.68 5.34
CA VAL A 174 22.02 -7.26 4.29
C VAL A 174 22.10 -8.31 3.17
N GLU A 175 22.13 -9.60 3.50
CA GLU A 175 22.13 -10.67 2.49
C GLU A 175 20.80 -10.72 1.71
N GLN A 176 19.65 -10.53 2.38
CA GLN A 176 18.36 -10.42 1.71
C GLN A 176 18.35 -9.22 0.73
N ALA A 177 18.87 -8.07 1.14
CA ALA A 177 18.99 -6.89 0.28
C ALA A 177 19.89 -7.18 -0.93
N ARG A 178 21.06 -7.79 -0.71
CA ARG A 178 22.01 -8.14 -1.78
C ARG A 178 21.36 -9.04 -2.83
N TRP A 179 20.66 -10.06 -2.37
CA TRP A 179 19.93 -10.97 -3.25
C TRP A 179 18.85 -10.25 -4.05
N MET A 180 18.01 -9.42 -3.41
CA MET A 180 16.92 -8.70 -4.08
C MET A 180 17.44 -7.68 -5.11
N LEU A 181 18.44 -6.89 -4.75
CA LEU A 181 19.07 -5.92 -5.65
C LEU A 181 19.68 -6.61 -6.87
N SER A 182 20.41 -7.72 -6.64
CA SER A 182 21.04 -8.48 -7.72
C SER A 182 20.03 -9.15 -8.64
N LYS A 183 19.00 -9.78 -8.07
CA LYS A 183 18.03 -10.57 -8.83
C LYS A 183 17.01 -9.73 -9.60
N PHE A 184 16.54 -8.63 -9.00
CA PHE A 184 15.43 -7.85 -9.54
C PHE A 184 15.84 -6.46 -10.04
N GLY A 185 17.08 -6.03 -9.82
CA GLY A 185 17.57 -4.72 -10.25
C GLY A 185 16.92 -3.55 -9.51
N PHE A 186 16.48 -3.75 -8.27
CA PHE A 186 15.96 -2.65 -7.45
C PHE A 186 17.04 -1.60 -7.19
N THR A 187 16.63 -0.34 -7.11
CA THR A 187 17.54 0.82 -7.00
C THR A 187 17.45 1.55 -5.66
N ALA A 188 16.56 1.13 -4.80
CA ALA A 188 16.37 1.64 -3.44
C ALA A 188 16.04 0.48 -2.49
N ILE A 189 16.20 0.70 -1.20
CA ILE A 189 15.88 -0.27 -0.15
C ILE A 189 14.92 0.36 0.85
N LYS A 190 13.86 -0.38 1.21
CA LYS A 190 12.96 -0.06 2.32
C LYS A 190 12.97 -1.22 3.31
N LEU A 191 13.23 -0.95 4.58
CA LEU A 191 13.11 -1.93 5.66
C LEU A 191 11.78 -1.72 6.40
N LYS A 192 11.01 -2.79 6.55
CA LYS A 192 9.85 -2.82 7.43
C LYS A 192 10.32 -2.96 8.87
N GLY A 193 10.11 -1.90 9.64
CA GLY A 193 10.44 -1.81 11.06
C GLY A 193 9.24 -1.98 11.97
N GLY A 194 9.39 -1.54 13.24
CA GLY A 194 8.39 -1.73 14.29
C GLY A 194 8.29 -3.18 14.79
N VAL A 195 9.26 -4.00 14.47
CA VAL A 195 9.33 -5.45 14.76
C VAL A 195 10.25 -5.73 15.92
N LEU A 196 11.48 -5.22 15.83
CA LEU A 196 12.52 -5.39 16.84
C LEU A 196 12.59 -4.15 17.75
N THR A 197 13.56 -4.16 18.66
CA THR A 197 13.80 -2.94 19.42
C THR A 197 14.32 -1.83 18.50
N PRO A 198 14.00 -0.55 18.75
CA PRO A 198 14.49 0.56 17.92
C PRO A 198 16.01 0.55 17.74
N ARG A 199 16.77 0.13 18.74
CA ARG A 199 18.24 0.00 18.66
C ARG A 199 18.66 -1.03 17.61
N GLN A 200 18.04 -2.21 17.61
CA GLN A 200 18.35 -3.26 16.64
C GLN A 200 17.99 -2.83 15.20
N GLU A 201 16.90 -2.08 15.04
CA GLU A 201 16.51 -1.57 13.72
C GLU A 201 17.46 -0.48 13.22
N VAL A 202 17.96 0.38 14.10
CA VAL A 202 19.05 1.34 13.80
C VAL A 202 20.29 0.59 13.36
N ASP A 203 20.74 -0.42 14.13
CA ASP A 203 21.91 -1.23 13.78
C ASP A 203 21.76 -1.88 12.40
N THR A 204 20.55 -2.34 12.06
CA THR A 204 20.25 -2.92 10.76
C THR A 204 20.36 -1.87 9.63
N ILE A 205 19.81 -0.67 9.82
CA ILE A 205 19.93 0.42 8.83
C ILE A 205 21.38 0.84 8.64
N LEU A 206 22.16 0.92 9.71
CA LEU A 206 23.59 1.26 9.62
C LEU A 206 24.39 0.16 8.88
N ALA A 207 24.08 -1.11 9.11
CA ALA A 207 24.68 -2.23 8.37
C ALA A 207 24.28 -2.20 6.87
N LEU A 208 23.04 -1.85 6.55
CA LEU A 208 22.62 -1.65 5.17
C LEU A 208 23.35 -0.46 4.51
N ARG A 209 23.53 0.65 5.22
CA ARG A 209 24.30 1.81 4.71
C ARG A 209 25.74 1.46 4.44
N ASP A 210 26.39 0.71 5.35
CA ASP A 210 27.78 0.25 5.17
C ASP A 210 27.90 -0.68 3.95
N ALA A 211 26.99 -1.64 3.79
CA ALA A 211 26.99 -2.57 2.67
C ALA A 211 26.60 -1.92 1.33
N PHE A 212 25.79 -0.87 1.34
CA PHE A 212 25.23 -0.19 0.15
C PHE A 212 25.35 1.33 0.27
N PRO A 213 26.57 1.90 0.19
CA PRO A 213 26.80 3.33 0.51
C PRO A 213 26.01 4.33 -0.34
N ALA A 214 25.68 3.99 -1.59
CA ALA A 214 25.02 4.88 -2.54
C ALA A 214 23.52 4.60 -2.75
N VAL A 215 22.99 3.51 -2.15
CA VAL A 215 21.59 3.12 -2.35
C VAL A 215 20.69 3.92 -1.39
N PRO A 216 19.61 4.57 -1.86
CA PRO A 216 18.62 5.21 -0.99
C PRO A 216 18.03 4.20 0.00
N LEU A 217 18.03 4.55 1.30
CA LEU A 217 17.50 3.72 2.38
C LEU A 217 16.27 4.37 3.01
N ARG A 218 15.28 3.56 3.34
CA ARG A 218 14.03 3.96 3.98
C ARG A 218 13.72 3.00 5.12
N LEU A 219 13.13 3.52 6.19
CA LEU A 219 12.69 2.73 7.33
C LEU A 219 11.22 3.06 7.61
N ASP A 220 10.41 2.03 7.81
CA ASP A 220 8.96 2.14 8.01
C ASP A 220 8.53 1.30 9.22
N PRO A 221 8.49 1.89 10.42
CA PRO A 221 8.04 1.20 11.63
C PRO A 221 6.52 1.11 11.78
N ASN A 222 5.74 1.55 10.81
CA ASN A 222 4.27 1.42 10.80
C ASN A 222 3.60 1.95 12.08
N ALA A 223 3.94 3.17 12.47
CA ALA A 223 3.41 3.86 13.64
C ALA A 223 3.61 3.13 14.99
N ALA A 224 4.59 2.21 15.05
CA ALA A 224 4.85 1.42 16.24
C ALA A 224 5.55 2.21 17.36
N TRP A 225 6.13 3.38 17.06
CA TRP A 225 6.96 4.12 18.02
C TRP A 225 6.24 5.29 18.65
N THR A 226 6.70 5.66 19.85
CA THR A 226 6.33 6.93 20.47
C THR A 226 7.04 8.10 19.78
N VAL A 227 6.54 9.32 19.95
CA VAL A 227 7.19 10.55 19.46
C VAL A 227 8.65 10.62 19.93
N ALA A 228 8.90 10.36 21.21
CA ALA A 228 10.26 10.41 21.77
C ALA A 228 11.21 9.38 21.13
N THR A 229 10.72 8.15 20.92
CA THR A 229 11.49 7.11 20.22
C THR A 229 11.77 7.50 18.76
N SER A 230 10.76 8.01 18.07
CA SER A 230 10.86 8.44 16.68
C SER A 230 11.89 9.56 16.49
N ILE A 231 11.89 10.55 17.39
CA ILE A 231 12.87 11.63 17.39
C ILE A 231 14.29 11.08 17.60
N LYS A 232 14.46 10.24 18.63
CA LYS A 232 15.78 9.66 18.94
C LYS A 232 16.34 8.85 17.76
N VAL A 233 15.54 7.97 17.17
CA VAL A 233 15.94 7.16 16.01
C VAL A 233 16.20 8.04 14.79
N GLY A 234 15.33 9.02 14.50
CA GLY A 234 15.53 9.96 13.41
C GLY A 234 16.81 10.77 13.53
N GLN A 235 17.15 11.24 14.72
CA GLN A 235 18.41 11.96 14.97
C GLN A 235 19.64 11.05 14.82
N GLU A 236 19.55 9.79 15.24
CA GLU A 236 20.64 8.82 15.11
C GLU A 236 20.89 8.39 13.65
N LEU A 237 19.83 8.42 12.82
CA LEU A 237 19.89 8.09 11.40
C LEU A 237 19.97 9.31 10.48
N ASP A 238 20.32 10.49 11.02
CA ASP A 238 20.49 11.69 10.22
C ASP A 238 21.59 11.50 9.16
N GLY A 239 21.28 11.92 7.92
CA GLY A 239 22.15 11.72 6.76
C GLY A 239 22.22 10.28 6.25
N VAL A 240 21.55 9.32 6.91
CA VAL A 240 21.52 7.90 6.51
C VAL A 240 20.29 7.56 5.70
N LEU A 241 19.10 7.99 6.14
CA LEU A 241 17.83 7.69 5.47
C LEU A 241 17.49 8.75 4.40
N GLU A 242 16.89 8.31 3.31
CA GLU A 242 16.23 9.18 2.34
C GLU A 242 14.97 9.80 2.96
N TYR A 243 14.19 9.01 3.69
CA TYR A 243 13.07 9.43 4.53
C TYR A 243 12.76 8.38 5.60
N LEU A 244 12.07 8.82 6.66
CA LEU A 244 11.51 7.96 7.70
C LEU A 244 9.99 7.94 7.54
N GLU A 245 9.40 6.74 7.29
CA GLU A 245 7.98 6.56 6.99
C GLU A 245 7.21 6.18 8.24
N ASP A 246 6.11 6.87 8.49
CA ASP A 246 5.15 6.60 9.59
C ASP A 246 5.80 6.11 10.89
N PRO A 247 6.76 6.85 11.48
CA PRO A 247 7.39 6.41 12.74
C PRO A 247 6.41 6.40 13.91
N THR A 248 5.41 7.29 13.89
CA THR A 248 4.36 7.42 14.91
C THR A 248 3.02 7.72 14.25
N SER A 249 1.91 7.61 14.98
CA SER A 249 0.57 7.76 14.44
C SER A 249 0.02 9.18 14.55
N GLY A 250 -0.66 9.63 13.49
CA GLY A 250 -1.42 10.88 13.45
C GLY A 250 -0.59 12.11 13.11
N LEU A 251 -1.22 13.07 12.42
CA LEU A 251 -0.55 14.26 11.88
C LEU A 251 0.17 15.10 12.93
N SER A 252 -0.43 15.27 14.11
CA SER A 252 0.18 16.10 15.18
C SER A 252 1.46 15.46 15.72
N ALA A 253 1.45 14.16 15.99
CA ALA A 253 2.64 13.45 16.45
C ALA A 253 3.74 13.41 15.37
N MET A 254 3.36 13.19 14.11
CA MET A 254 4.28 13.30 12.97
C MET A 254 4.89 14.69 12.87
N ALA A 255 4.10 15.75 13.09
CA ALA A 255 4.61 17.14 13.10
C ALA A 255 5.61 17.37 14.26
N ASP A 256 5.36 16.78 15.44
CA ASP A 256 6.29 16.86 16.58
C ASP A 256 7.64 16.21 16.23
N VAL A 257 7.63 15.07 15.57
CA VAL A 257 8.86 14.41 15.09
C VAL A 257 9.52 15.23 14.00
N ALA A 258 8.77 15.69 12.97
CA ALA A 258 9.30 16.44 11.83
C ALA A 258 10.08 17.71 12.24
N ARG A 259 9.71 18.35 13.36
CA ARG A 259 10.44 19.51 13.88
C ARG A 259 11.79 19.18 14.50
N GLN A 260 12.08 17.93 14.77
CA GLN A 260 13.24 17.47 15.54
C GLN A 260 14.22 16.61 14.76
N VAL A 261 13.87 16.23 13.52
CA VAL A 261 14.70 15.39 12.64
C VAL A 261 15.00 16.13 11.34
N ALA A 262 16.12 15.84 10.71
CA ALA A 262 16.55 16.53 9.49
C ALA A 262 16.01 15.89 8.21
N MET A 263 15.84 14.54 8.19
CA MET A 263 15.28 13.87 7.02
C MET A 263 13.77 14.12 6.89
N PRO A 264 13.20 14.07 5.67
CA PRO A 264 11.76 14.13 5.48
C PRO A 264 11.05 12.96 6.18
N LEU A 265 9.88 13.22 6.75
CA LEU A 265 8.95 12.14 7.09
C LEU A 265 8.07 11.84 5.89
N ALA A 266 7.79 10.55 5.69
CA ALA A 266 6.84 10.05 4.70
C ALA A 266 5.63 9.42 5.37
N THR A 267 4.49 9.35 4.66
CA THR A 267 3.31 8.68 5.18
C THR A 267 2.46 8.05 4.09
N ASN A 268 1.90 6.87 4.38
CA ASN A 268 0.71 6.31 3.72
C ASN A 268 -0.42 6.06 4.74
N MET A 269 -0.24 6.43 6.01
CA MET A 269 -1.21 6.18 7.08
C MET A 269 -1.89 7.45 7.60
N CYS A 270 -1.19 8.61 7.59
CA CYS A 270 -1.71 9.87 8.15
C CYS A 270 -2.33 10.79 7.10
N VAL A 271 -1.99 10.61 5.81
CA VAL A 271 -2.58 11.32 4.68
C VAL A 271 -3.06 10.27 3.68
N VAL A 272 -4.34 9.99 3.71
CA VAL A 272 -4.98 8.92 2.93
C VAL A 272 -6.06 9.44 1.98
N GLY A 273 -6.19 10.75 1.87
CA GLY A 273 -7.11 11.42 0.97
C GLY A 273 -6.77 12.91 0.84
N PHE A 274 -7.39 13.58 -0.14
CA PHE A 274 -7.17 15.01 -0.36
C PHE A 274 -7.59 15.88 0.83
N GLU A 275 -8.56 15.42 1.62
CA GLU A 275 -9.05 16.08 2.83
C GLU A 275 -8.00 16.21 3.93
N ASP A 276 -7.01 15.33 3.97
CA ASP A 276 -5.93 15.35 4.97
C ASP A 276 -4.79 16.32 4.60
N VAL A 277 -4.64 16.62 3.29
CA VAL A 277 -3.51 17.41 2.76
C VAL A 277 -3.42 18.82 3.37
N PRO A 278 -4.52 19.60 3.51
CA PRO A 278 -4.43 20.93 4.11
C PRO A 278 -3.86 20.91 5.53
N ALA A 279 -4.32 19.98 6.37
CA ALA A 279 -3.85 19.84 7.74
C ALA A 279 -2.38 19.37 7.80
N ALA A 280 -1.97 18.48 6.90
CA ALA A 280 -0.58 18.03 6.80
C ALA A 280 0.37 19.17 6.42
N ILE A 281 -0.04 20.04 5.51
CA ILE A 281 0.74 21.25 5.10
C ILE A 281 0.80 22.25 6.26
N GLU A 282 -0.34 22.57 6.88
CA GLU A 282 -0.41 23.53 7.98
C GLU A 282 0.49 23.13 9.14
N GLN A 283 0.45 21.85 9.52
CA GLN A 283 1.26 21.31 10.62
C GLN A 283 2.70 21.00 10.21
N ARG A 284 3.01 20.97 8.91
CA ARG A 284 4.31 20.54 8.37
C ARG A 284 4.68 19.14 8.86
N SER A 285 3.70 18.25 8.88
CA SER A 285 3.84 16.91 9.49
C SER A 285 4.63 15.93 8.64
N VAL A 286 4.57 16.08 7.30
CA VAL A 286 5.24 15.17 6.35
C VAL A 286 5.80 15.96 5.17
N GLY A 287 6.90 15.47 4.60
CA GLY A 287 7.51 15.98 3.38
C GLY A 287 7.23 15.10 2.15
N VAL A 288 6.78 13.85 2.37
CA VAL A 288 6.50 12.88 1.32
C VAL A 288 5.15 12.22 1.59
N ILE A 289 4.27 12.21 0.59
CA ILE A 289 3.02 11.46 0.62
C ILE A 289 3.19 10.24 -0.30
N LEU A 290 2.97 9.06 0.26
CA LEU A 290 2.97 7.79 -0.45
C LEU A 290 1.51 7.45 -0.77
N SER A 291 1.04 7.94 -1.92
CA SER A 291 -0.36 7.76 -2.32
C SER A 291 -0.58 6.32 -2.76
N ASP A 292 -1.42 5.62 -2.01
CA ASP A 292 -1.85 4.26 -2.30
C ASP A 292 -3.23 4.32 -2.98
N HIS A 293 -3.31 3.89 -4.24
CA HIS A 293 -4.55 3.96 -5.02
C HIS A 293 -5.73 3.28 -4.30
N HIS A 294 -5.47 2.26 -3.51
CA HIS A 294 -6.47 1.55 -2.73
C HIS A 294 -7.12 2.46 -1.66
N TYR A 295 -6.32 3.23 -0.94
CA TYR A 295 -6.82 4.17 0.08
C TYR A 295 -7.42 5.43 -0.53
N TRP A 296 -6.87 5.91 -1.65
CA TRP A 296 -7.28 7.15 -2.29
C TRP A 296 -8.48 6.98 -3.25
N GLY A 297 -8.92 5.75 -3.50
CA GLY A 297 -10.12 5.46 -4.30
C GLY A 297 -9.88 5.40 -5.81
N GLY A 298 -8.76 4.81 -6.22
CA GLY A 298 -8.45 4.50 -7.61
C GLY A 298 -7.31 5.29 -8.21
N LEU A 299 -6.93 4.95 -9.44
CA LEU A 299 -5.77 5.53 -10.13
C LEU A 299 -5.95 6.99 -10.53
N ARG A 300 -7.20 7.45 -10.74
CA ARG A 300 -7.49 8.84 -11.10
C ARG A 300 -7.39 9.82 -9.93
N ARG A 301 -7.27 9.32 -8.70
CA ARG A 301 -7.27 10.11 -7.46
C ARG A 301 -5.92 10.12 -6.76
N VAL A 302 -4.90 9.51 -7.33
CA VAL A 302 -3.53 9.47 -6.79
C VAL A 302 -2.55 10.28 -7.61
#